data_7eaa86bbbb676ab9052f94bf31ad42fd
#
_entry.id   7eaa86bbbb676ab9052f94bf31ad42fd
#
_cell.length_a   1.000
_cell.length_b   1.000
_cell.length_c   1.000
_cell.angle_alpha   90.00
_cell.angle_beta   90.00
_cell.angle_gamma   90.00
#
_symmetry.space_group_name_H-M   'P 1'
#
loop_
_entity.id
_entity.type
_entity.pdbx_description
1 polymer ?
#
loop_
_entity_poly.entity_id
_entity_poly.type
_entity_poly.pdbx_seq_one_letter_code
_entity_poly.pdbx_strand_id
1 'polypeptide(L)'
;MPYLIDGHNLIGVLPQIDLDDPHDEARLVLLLRAWAGQKRRRKAVVVFDGGLPGGYSRTLSTPSVEVRFAARQHSNADRVIRAYLRQLPDPGNWTVVSADHEVQAAARQQGARVVTPGTFAEQLARDPR
;
A
#
# COMPACT_ATOMS: atom_id res chain seq x y z
N MET A 1 -11.16 -7.72 -3.84
CA MET A 1 -10.59 -6.54 -4.51
C MET A 1 -9.21 -6.24 -3.94
N PRO A 2 -8.18 -6.35 -4.76
CA PRO A 2 -6.82 -6.10 -4.29
C PRO A 2 -6.44 -4.62 -4.42
N TYR A 3 -5.68 -4.15 -3.45
CA TYR A 3 -5.16 -2.79 -3.39
C TYR A 3 -3.64 -2.83 -3.35
N LEU A 4 -3.02 -1.91 -4.07
CA LEU A 4 -1.57 -1.72 -4.04
C LEU A 4 -1.33 -0.32 -3.46
N ILE A 5 -0.69 -0.25 -2.31
CA ILE A 5 -0.69 0.94 -1.45
C ILE A 5 0.72 1.44 -1.22
N ASP A 6 0.94 2.74 -1.46
CA ASP A 6 2.14 3.44 -1.00
C ASP A 6 1.98 3.71 0.49
N GLY A 7 2.69 2.94 1.31
CA GLY A 7 2.49 2.96 2.76
C GLY A 7 2.78 4.29 3.42
N HIS A 8 3.91 4.92 3.10
CA HIS A 8 4.28 6.18 3.72
C HIS A 8 3.38 7.35 3.26
N ASN A 9 2.90 7.32 2.02
CA ASN A 9 1.90 8.29 1.57
C ASN A 9 0.62 8.18 2.41
N LEU A 10 0.19 6.97 2.70
CA LEU A 10 -1.03 6.76 3.49
C LEU A 10 -0.83 7.18 4.94
N ILE A 11 0.31 6.81 5.55
CA ILE A 11 0.62 7.20 6.93
C ILE A 11 0.57 8.73 7.06
N GLY A 12 1.09 9.44 6.06
CA GLY A 12 1.15 10.89 6.07
C GLY A 12 -0.20 11.61 6.17
N VAL A 13 -1.29 10.93 5.81
CA VAL A 13 -2.65 11.50 5.86
C VAL A 13 -3.53 10.87 6.94
N LEU A 14 -3.01 9.90 7.69
CA LEU A 14 -3.78 9.25 8.76
C LEU A 14 -3.51 9.97 10.10
N PRO A 15 -4.56 10.47 10.77
CA PRO A 15 -4.35 11.17 12.04
C PRO A 15 -3.90 10.26 13.18
N GLN A 16 -4.18 8.95 13.10
CA GLN A 16 -3.84 8.01 14.17
C GLN A 16 -2.37 7.59 14.19
N ILE A 17 -1.62 7.86 13.12
CA ILE A 17 -0.24 7.40 13.01
C ILE A 17 0.67 8.60 12.70
N ASP A 18 1.75 8.74 13.46
CA ASP A 18 2.74 9.78 13.23
C ASP A 18 3.90 9.19 12.42
N LEU A 19 4.33 9.90 11.39
CA LEU A 19 5.49 9.48 10.58
C LEU A 19 6.78 9.38 11.41
N ASP A 20 6.85 10.12 12.52
CA ASP A 20 7.99 10.05 13.44
C ASP A 20 7.94 8.85 14.40
N ASP A 21 6.82 8.14 14.45
CA ASP A 21 6.69 6.95 15.29
C ASP A 21 7.57 5.84 14.73
N PRO A 22 8.51 5.26 15.54
CA PRO A 22 9.35 4.16 15.05
C PRO A 22 8.56 2.92 14.66
N HIS A 23 7.29 2.83 15.08
CA HIS A 23 6.39 1.71 14.75
C HIS A 23 5.30 2.09 13.75
N ASP A 24 5.49 3.17 12.99
CA ASP A 24 4.47 3.66 12.07
C ASP A 24 4.04 2.61 11.04
N GLU A 25 5.01 1.88 10.50
CA GLU A 25 4.74 0.85 9.49
C GLU A 25 3.93 -0.31 10.07
N ALA A 26 4.32 -0.78 11.25
CA ALA A 26 3.58 -1.86 11.91
C ALA A 26 2.17 -1.42 12.29
N ARG A 27 1.98 -0.17 12.70
CA ARG A 27 0.66 0.37 13.02
C ARG A 27 -0.23 0.43 11.78
N LEU A 28 0.32 0.84 10.63
CA LEU A 28 -0.44 0.84 9.38
C LEU A 28 -0.84 -0.58 9.00
N VAL A 29 0.07 -1.54 9.11
CA VAL A 29 -0.23 -2.93 8.78
C VAL A 29 -1.38 -3.45 9.64
N LEU A 30 -1.41 -3.13 10.94
CA LEU A 30 -2.52 -3.52 11.82
C LEU A 30 -3.85 -2.92 11.36
N LEU A 31 -3.87 -1.65 10.96
CA LEU A 31 -5.09 -1.03 10.43
C LEU A 31 -5.55 -1.73 9.14
N LEU A 32 -4.63 -2.04 8.25
CA LEU A 32 -4.97 -2.71 7.00
C LEU A 32 -5.45 -4.13 7.22
N ARG A 33 -4.90 -4.85 8.20
CA ARG A 33 -5.39 -6.18 8.57
C ARG A 33 -6.84 -6.13 9.04
N ALA A 34 -7.15 -5.17 9.90
CA ALA A 34 -8.51 -5.00 10.38
C ALA A 34 -9.48 -4.68 9.25
N TRP A 35 -9.07 -3.77 8.36
CA TRP A 35 -9.87 -3.40 7.19
C TRP A 35 -10.06 -4.58 6.24
N ALA A 36 -9.00 -5.32 5.94
CA ALA A 36 -9.07 -6.46 5.04
C ALA A 36 -9.93 -7.59 5.61
N GLY A 37 -9.94 -7.74 6.93
CA GLY A 37 -10.74 -8.78 7.59
C GLY A 37 -12.24 -8.52 7.59
N GLN A 38 -12.69 -7.33 7.25
CA GLN A 38 -14.11 -6.98 7.29
C GLN A 38 -14.92 -7.53 6.13
N LYS A 39 -14.28 -7.76 5.00
CA LYS A 39 -14.96 -8.24 3.80
C LYS A 39 -14.13 -9.33 3.12
N ARG A 40 -14.82 -10.31 2.57
CA ARG A 40 -14.17 -11.36 1.80
C ARG A 40 -13.44 -10.78 0.60
N ARG A 41 -12.30 -11.37 0.25
CA ARG A 41 -11.50 -11.05 -0.93
C ARG A 41 -10.87 -9.67 -0.88
N ARG A 42 -10.96 -8.97 0.23
CA ARG A 42 -10.17 -7.77 0.43
C ARG A 42 -8.72 -8.18 0.63
N LYS A 43 -7.84 -7.55 -0.13
CA LYS A 43 -6.42 -7.84 -0.07
C LYS A 43 -5.65 -6.56 -0.29
N ALA A 44 -4.53 -6.43 0.38
CA ALA A 44 -3.65 -5.28 0.21
C ALA A 44 -2.21 -5.72 0.06
N VAL A 45 -1.50 -5.06 -0.84
CA VAL A 45 -0.05 -5.11 -0.92
C VAL A 45 0.43 -3.71 -0.57
N VAL A 46 1.12 -3.56 0.55
CA VAL A 46 1.62 -2.26 0.99
C VAL A 46 3.14 -2.23 0.80
N VAL A 47 3.62 -1.13 0.22
CA VAL A 47 5.03 -0.94 -0.09
C VAL A 47 5.56 0.24 0.72
N PHE A 48 6.65 0.02 1.44
CA PHE A 48 7.33 1.02 2.24
C PHE A 48 8.71 1.33 1.66
N ASP A 49 9.19 2.55 1.86
CA ASP A 49 10.55 2.94 1.51
C ASP A 49 11.55 2.42 2.54
N GLY A 50 12.78 2.20 2.08
CA GLY A 50 13.95 2.15 2.96
C GLY A 50 14.12 0.92 3.85
N GLY A 51 13.58 -0.21 3.47
CA GLY A 51 13.76 -1.43 4.25
C GLY A 51 15.12 -2.10 4.04
N LEU A 52 15.65 -2.73 5.08
CA LEU A 52 16.84 -3.57 5.02
C LEU A 52 16.55 -4.88 5.74
N PRO A 53 16.55 -6.01 5.04
CA PRO A 53 16.65 -6.13 3.59
C PRO A 53 15.39 -5.64 2.89
N GLY A 54 15.50 -5.29 1.61
CA GLY A 54 14.34 -4.97 0.79
C GLY A 54 13.54 -6.23 0.45
N GLY A 55 12.35 -6.03 -0.11
CA GLY A 55 11.50 -7.10 -0.59
C GLY A 55 10.40 -7.48 0.38
N TYR A 56 9.90 -8.69 0.23
CA TYR A 56 8.78 -9.22 1.00
C TYR A 56 9.13 -9.36 2.49
N SER A 57 8.24 -8.86 3.35
CA SER A 57 8.43 -8.98 4.79
C SER A 57 7.62 -10.17 5.34
N ARG A 58 8.32 -11.19 5.79
CA ARG A 58 7.67 -12.35 6.43
C ARG A 58 7.04 -11.99 7.77
N THR A 59 7.70 -11.12 8.50
CA THR A 59 7.28 -10.76 9.86
C THR A 59 5.96 -10.00 9.85
N LEU A 60 5.80 -9.07 8.91
CA LEU A 60 4.63 -8.19 8.88
C LEU A 60 3.51 -8.69 7.97
N SER A 61 3.78 -9.58 7.04
CA SER A 61 2.79 -10.03 6.08
C SER A 61 1.83 -11.06 6.65
N THR A 62 0.59 -11.02 6.17
CA THR A 62 -0.43 -12.03 6.41
C THR A 62 -1.04 -12.41 5.05
N PRO A 63 -1.89 -13.44 4.96
CA PRO A 63 -2.52 -13.75 3.68
C PRO A 63 -3.32 -12.60 3.07
N SER A 64 -3.91 -11.72 3.89
CA SER A 64 -4.70 -10.61 3.38
C SER A 64 -3.91 -9.32 3.20
N VAL A 65 -2.75 -9.18 3.84
CA VAL A 65 -1.92 -7.97 3.76
C VAL A 65 -0.47 -8.38 3.51
N GLU A 66 -0.01 -8.20 2.29
CA GLU A 66 1.37 -8.44 1.93
C GLU A 66 2.16 -7.16 2.15
N VAL A 67 3.32 -7.25 2.80
CA VAL A 67 4.17 -6.10 3.10
C VAL A 67 5.50 -6.26 2.37
N ARG A 68 5.88 -5.22 1.63
CA ARG A 68 7.15 -5.17 0.90
C ARG A 68 7.89 -3.89 1.24
N PHE A 69 9.21 -4.00 1.28
CA PHE A 69 10.09 -2.84 1.49
C PHE A 69 10.93 -2.62 0.24
N ALA A 70 11.03 -1.38 -0.19
CA ALA A 70 11.97 -1.00 -1.25
C ALA A 70 13.39 -0.97 -0.68
N ALA A 71 14.35 -1.49 -1.45
CA ALA A 71 15.75 -1.49 -1.02
C ALA A 71 16.26 -0.04 -0.99
N ARG A 72 16.91 0.31 0.12
CA ARG A 72 17.28 1.71 0.42
C ARG A 72 18.18 2.36 -0.64
N GLN A 73 19.10 1.61 -1.22
CA GLN A 73 20.15 2.18 -2.08
C GLN A 73 19.76 2.26 -3.56
N HIS A 74 18.85 1.41 -4.02
CA HIS A 74 18.61 1.25 -5.45
C HIS A 74 17.15 1.37 -5.83
N SER A 75 16.28 1.66 -4.87
CA SER A 75 14.85 1.66 -5.13
C SER A 75 14.11 2.54 -4.13
N ASN A 76 12.87 2.85 -4.47
CA ASN A 76 11.93 3.50 -3.57
C ASN A 76 10.55 2.85 -3.81
N ALA A 77 9.58 3.21 -2.99
CA ALA A 77 8.24 2.64 -3.10
C ALA A 77 7.64 2.85 -4.49
N ASP A 78 7.86 4.01 -5.10
CA ASP A 78 7.32 4.30 -6.42
C ASP A 78 7.83 3.31 -7.47
N ARG A 79 9.12 3.02 -7.46
CA ARG A 79 9.71 2.06 -8.39
C ARG A 79 9.17 0.65 -8.17
N VAL A 80 9.06 0.24 -6.91
CA VAL A 80 8.55 -1.10 -6.57
C VAL A 80 7.10 -1.22 -7.01
N ILE A 81 6.29 -0.20 -6.76
CA ILE A 81 4.88 -0.20 -7.16
C ILE A 81 4.75 -0.30 -8.69
N ARG A 82 5.51 0.51 -9.42
CA ARG A 82 5.45 0.48 -10.89
C ARG A 82 5.90 -0.86 -11.45
N ALA A 83 6.95 -1.45 -10.89
CA ALA A 83 7.41 -2.77 -11.30
C ALA A 83 6.38 -3.85 -10.99
N TYR A 84 5.74 -3.76 -9.83
CA TYR A 84 4.69 -4.69 -9.43
C TYR A 84 3.51 -4.63 -10.43
N LEU A 85 3.09 -3.41 -10.79
CA LEU A 85 2.00 -3.21 -11.75
C LEU A 85 2.29 -3.87 -13.11
N ARG A 86 3.53 -3.74 -13.58
CA ARG A 86 3.90 -4.31 -14.88
C ARG A 86 3.83 -5.83 -14.91
N GLN A 87 3.94 -6.48 -13.76
CA GLN A 87 3.92 -7.93 -13.67
C GLN A 87 2.55 -8.52 -13.35
N LEU A 88 1.57 -7.68 -13.07
CA LEU A 88 0.23 -8.17 -12.75
C LEU A 88 -0.45 -8.71 -13.99
N PRO A 89 -1.05 -9.92 -13.91
CA PRO A 89 -1.82 -10.46 -15.02
C PRO A 89 -3.17 -9.76 -15.20
N ASP A 90 -3.67 -9.14 -14.13
CA ASP A 90 -5.02 -8.58 -14.09
C ASP A 90 -5.06 -7.17 -13.47
N PRO A 91 -4.26 -6.22 -13.98
CA PRO A 91 -4.18 -4.90 -13.33
C PRO A 91 -5.53 -4.17 -13.25
N GLY A 92 -6.45 -4.46 -14.17
CA GLY A 92 -7.79 -3.85 -14.15
C GLY A 92 -8.61 -4.18 -12.91
N ASN A 93 -8.24 -5.23 -12.18
CA ASN A 93 -8.91 -5.61 -10.92
C ASN A 93 -8.28 -4.94 -9.69
N TRP A 94 -7.20 -4.19 -9.88
CA TRP A 94 -6.45 -3.57 -8.79
C TRP A 94 -6.79 -2.10 -8.62
N THR A 95 -6.70 -1.63 -7.39
CA THR A 95 -6.76 -0.21 -7.04
C THR A 95 -5.43 0.20 -6.46
N VAL A 96 -4.85 1.28 -6.98
CA VAL A 96 -3.56 1.81 -6.54
C VAL A 96 -3.80 3.04 -5.69
N VAL A 97 -3.21 3.06 -4.49
CA VAL A 97 -3.30 4.18 -3.56
C VAL A 97 -1.95 4.87 -3.51
N SER A 98 -1.85 6.05 -4.11
CA SER A 98 -0.61 6.83 -4.16
C SER A 98 -0.92 8.30 -4.46
N ALA A 99 -0.10 9.18 -3.90
CA ALA A 99 -0.13 10.61 -4.20
C ALA A 99 0.83 10.97 -5.34
N ASP A 100 1.70 10.06 -5.75
CA ASP A 100 2.69 10.31 -6.78
C ASP A 100 2.06 10.27 -8.17
N HIS A 101 2.24 11.34 -8.94
CA HIS A 101 1.62 11.46 -10.27
C HIS A 101 2.16 10.44 -11.27
N GLU A 102 3.43 10.09 -11.17
CA GLU A 102 4.03 9.08 -12.06
C GLU A 102 3.46 7.69 -11.77
N VAL A 103 3.28 7.36 -10.50
CA VAL A 103 2.65 6.10 -10.09
C VAL A 103 1.21 6.06 -10.57
N GLN A 104 0.47 7.15 -10.38
CA GLN A 104 -0.92 7.25 -10.83
C GLN A 104 -1.04 7.07 -12.34
N ALA A 105 -0.16 7.72 -13.11
CA ALA A 105 -0.16 7.59 -14.56
C ALA A 105 0.17 6.17 -14.99
N ALA A 106 1.16 5.53 -14.37
CA ALA A 106 1.52 4.16 -14.66
C ALA A 106 0.36 3.20 -14.36
N ALA A 107 -0.34 3.43 -13.25
CA ALA A 107 -1.50 2.62 -12.88
C ALA A 107 -2.61 2.73 -13.93
N ARG A 108 -2.92 3.95 -14.37
CA ARG A 108 -3.95 4.17 -15.38
C ARG A 108 -3.59 3.55 -16.71
N GLN A 109 -2.31 3.61 -17.10
CA GLN A 109 -1.84 2.97 -18.34
C GLN A 109 -2.04 1.47 -18.30
N GLN A 110 -1.94 0.85 -17.14
CA GLN A 110 -2.16 -0.59 -16.97
C GLN A 110 -3.65 -0.93 -16.79
N GLY A 111 -4.52 0.07 -16.73
CA GLY A 111 -5.95 -0.16 -16.54
C GLY A 111 -6.39 -0.28 -15.09
N ALA A 112 -5.50 -0.03 -14.13
CA ALA A 112 -5.84 -0.07 -12.72
C ALA A 112 -6.60 1.20 -12.30
N ARG A 113 -7.38 1.08 -11.23
CA ARG A 113 -8.03 2.24 -10.61
C ARG A 113 -7.02 2.98 -9.75
N VAL A 114 -7.23 4.28 -9.59
CA VAL A 114 -6.37 5.12 -8.77
C VAL A 114 -7.21 5.83 -7.72
N VAL A 115 -6.73 5.77 -6.48
CA VAL A 115 -7.34 6.46 -5.35
C VAL A 115 -6.23 7.22 -4.63
N THR A 116 -6.50 8.47 -4.22
CA THR A 116 -5.51 9.21 -3.43
C THR A 116 -5.44 8.66 -2.01
N PRO A 117 -4.30 8.85 -1.32
CA PRO A 117 -4.20 8.44 0.08
C PRO A 117 -5.29 9.07 0.95
N GLY A 118 -5.62 10.34 0.74
CA GLY A 118 -6.68 11.02 1.48
C GLY A 118 -8.04 10.36 1.31
N THR A 119 -8.39 10.02 0.07
CA THR A 119 -9.65 9.32 -0.21
C THR A 119 -9.67 7.94 0.43
N PHE A 120 -8.58 7.21 0.35
CA PHE A 120 -8.52 5.88 0.98
C PHE A 120 -8.59 5.98 2.50
N ALA A 121 -7.96 7.00 3.09
CA ALA A 121 -8.05 7.25 4.53
C ALA A 121 -9.50 7.47 4.97
N GLU A 122 -10.28 8.20 4.16
CA GLU A 122 -11.71 8.37 4.41
C GLU A 122 -12.47 7.05 4.35
N GLN A 123 -12.12 6.19 3.40
CA GLN A 123 -12.74 4.86 3.31
C GLN A 123 -12.44 4.02 4.55
N LEU A 124 -11.21 4.07 5.05
CA LEU A 124 -10.84 3.38 6.28
C LEU A 124 -11.67 3.88 7.47
N ALA A 125 -11.90 5.18 7.54
CA ALA A 125 -12.67 5.79 8.63
C ALA A 125 -14.16 5.43 8.57
N ARG A 126 -14.71 5.31 7.35
CA ARG A 126 -16.14 4.99 7.14
C ARG A 126 -16.44 3.50 7.25
N ASP A 127 -15.44 2.68 7.31
CA ASP A 127 -15.60 1.23 7.30
C ASP A 127 -15.22 0.69 8.69
N PRO A 128 -15.98 1.03 9.74
CA PRO A 128 -15.63 0.64 11.11
C PRO A 128 -15.84 -0.85 11.30
N ARG A 129 -15.13 -1.37 12.28
CA ARG A 129 -15.30 -2.76 12.68
C ARG A 129 -16.58 -3.00 13.43
#